data_ef5fdd817852be6c8de2952658cc4b06
#
_entry.id   ef5fdd817852be6c8de2952658cc4b06
#
_cell.length_a   1.000
_cell.length_b   1.000
_cell.length_c   1.000
_cell.angle_alpha   90.00
_cell.angle_beta   90.00
_cell.angle_gamma   90.00
#
_symmetry.space_group_name_H-M   'P 1'
#
loop_
_entity.id
_entity.type
_entity.pdbx_description
1 polymer ?
#
loop_
_entity_poly.entity_id
_entity_poly.type
_entity_poly.pdbx_seq_one_letter_code
_entity_poly.pdbx_strand_id
1 'polypeptide(L)'
;MFKNLTENEKEERFLGLIKYAEKISNDILKRVCIQILNDYKEELFCRGAGHDGIEMNKYNITHQCFDGGLLDHLYNVTRNAYNIGINYKEDIDIDLVLFGAILHDIGKTKIFDKWNENSEVKSNLNYKYLLVDHVYIGEKIVEEYLDRENISEKFKYQALHIIATHMDTLNKHMAEAYIVSYADSIDADVENIISYPRNEINPLYNKYYYKSENPNT
;
A
#
# COMPACT_ATOMS: atom_id res chain seq x y z
N MET A 1 -1.23 6.29 -19.36
CA MET A 1 -2.65 6.34 -18.90
C MET A 1 -2.85 5.14 -17.99
N PHE A 2 -3.10 5.36 -16.74
CA PHE A 2 -3.38 4.29 -15.77
C PHE A 2 -4.59 3.49 -16.25
N LYS A 3 -4.50 2.18 -16.20
CA LYS A 3 -5.61 1.30 -16.53
C LYS A 3 -6.29 0.91 -15.22
N ASN A 4 -7.56 1.28 -15.04
CA ASN A 4 -8.37 0.80 -13.94
C ASN A 4 -8.37 -0.72 -13.90
N LEU A 5 -8.40 -1.29 -12.71
CA LEU A 5 -8.61 -2.73 -12.56
C LEU A 5 -10.03 -3.10 -12.96
N THR A 6 -10.18 -4.18 -13.67
CA THR A 6 -11.47 -4.84 -13.86
C THR A 6 -11.93 -5.47 -12.54
N GLU A 7 -13.23 -5.70 -12.38
CA GLU A 7 -13.76 -6.36 -11.18
C GLU A 7 -13.12 -7.74 -10.93
N ASN A 8 -12.78 -8.50 -11.98
CA ASN A 8 -12.07 -9.76 -11.84
C ASN A 8 -10.64 -9.55 -11.31
N GLU A 9 -9.92 -8.55 -11.82
CA GLU A 9 -8.57 -8.23 -11.34
C GLU A 9 -8.60 -7.76 -9.88
N LYS A 10 -9.59 -6.95 -9.47
CA LYS A 10 -9.80 -6.56 -8.07
C LYS A 10 -10.04 -7.79 -7.19
N GLU A 11 -10.91 -8.69 -7.61
CA GLU A 11 -11.21 -9.90 -6.85
C GLU A 11 -9.96 -10.81 -6.73
N GLU A 12 -9.16 -10.95 -7.78
CA GLU A 12 -7.89 -11.68 -7.75
C GLU A 12 -6.90 -11.07 -6.75
N ARG A 13 -6.75 -9.72 -6.72
CA ARG A 13 -5.89 -9.03 -5.76
C ARG A 13 -6.37 -9.22 -4.32
N PHE A 14 -7.68 -9.07 -4.10
CA PHE A 14 -8.29 -9.26 -2.78
C PHE A 14 -8.08 -10.69 -2.26
N LEU A 15 -8.38 -11.69 -3.07
CA LEU A 15 -8.14 -13.10 -2.71
C LEU A 15 -6.65 -13.39 -2.51
N GLY A 16 -5.78 -12.69 -3.25
CA GLY A 16 -4.34 -12.74 -3.04
C GLY A 16 -3.92 -12.21 -1.67
N LEU A 17 -4.48 -11.07 -1.22
CA LEU A 17 -4.27 -10.55 0.14
C LEU A 17 -4.77 -11.53 1.20
N ILE A 18 -5.96 -12.09 1.03
CA ILE A 18 -6.49 -13.12 1.95
C ILE A 18 -5.54 -14.31 2.05
N LYS A 19 -5.01 -14.81 0.91
CA LYS A 19 -4.03 -15.92 0.91
C LYS A 19 -2.72 -15.56 1.64
N TYR A 20 -2.30 -14.30 1.60
CA TYR A 20 -1.16 -13.85 2.41
C TYR A 20 -1.51 -13.76 3.89
N ALA A 21 -2.70 -13.26 4.24
CA ALA A 21 -3.17 -13.25 5.62
C ALA A 21 -3.31 -14.67 6.20
N GLU A 22 -3.73 -15.65 5.40
CA GLU A 22 -3.80 -17.06 5.80
C GLU A 22 -2.43 -17.69 6.11
N LYS A 23 -1.33 -17.12 5.59
CA LYS A 23 0.05 -17.55 5.93
C LYS A 23 0.49 -17.10 7.31
N ILE A 24 -0.17 -16.12 7.92
CA ILE A 24 0.10 -15.67 9.29
C ILE A 24 -0.18 -16.86 10.23
N SER A 25 0.81 -17.27 11.01
CA SER A 25 0.68 -18.39 11.94
C SER A 25 -0.01 -17.98 13.24
N ASN A 26 0.15 -16.73 13.67
CA ASN A 26 -0.52 -16.16 14.83
C ASN A 26 -2.02 -15.98 14.55
N ASP A 27 -2.86 -16.78 15.24
CA ASP A 27 -4.32 -16.82 14.99
C ASP A 27 -5.03 -15.48 15.25
N ILE A 28 -4.52 -14.64 16.16
CA ILE A 28 -5.10 -13.32 16.45
C ILE A 28 -4.81 -12.38 15.29
N LEU A 29 -3.55 -12.23 14.90
CA LEU A 29 -3.16 -11.36 13.78
C LEU A 29 -3.86 -11.78 12.49
N LYS A 30 -3.89 -13.09 12.21
CA LYS A 30 -4.60 -13.64 11.04
C LYS A 30 -6.06 -13.23 11.03
N ARG A 31 -6.78 -13.49 12.13
CA ARG A 31 -8.20 -13.18 12.25
C ARG A 31 -8.48 -11.69 12.10
N VAL A 32 -7.73 -10.84 12.80
CA VAL A 32 -7.84 -9.38 12.72
C VAL A 32 -7.57 -8.90 11.31
N CYS A 33 -6.52 -9.38 10.66
CA CYS A 33 -6.17 -9.00 9.30
C CYS A 33 -7.30 -9.35 8.30
N ILE A 34 -7.80 -10.58 8.34
CA ILE A 34 -8.90 -11.04 7.47
C ILE A 34 -10.18 -10.25 7.76
N GLN A 35 -10.48 -9.96 9.03
CA GLN A 35 -11.66 -9.19 9.39
C GLN A 35 -11.59 -7.77 8.85
N ILE A 36 -10.47 -7.06 9.03
CA ILE A 36 -10.28 -5.70 8.49
C ILE A 36 -10.40 -5.71 6.96
N LEU A 37 -9.76 -6.65 6.28
CA LEU A 37 -9.86 -6.76 4.82
C LEU A 37 -11.32 -6.91 4.37
N ASN A 38 -12.11 -7.76 5.02
CA ASN A 38 -13.51 -7.97 4.68
C ASN A 38 -14.38 -6.74 4.99
N ASP A 39 -14.17 -6.10 6.15
CA ASP A 39 -14.96 -4.94 6.58
C ASP A 39 -14.70 -3.70 5.71
N TYR A 40 -13.51 -3.63 5.08
CA TYR A 40 -13.09 -2.53 4.19
C TYR A 40 -13.06 -2.92 2.70
N LYS A 41 -13.59 -4.09 2.32
CA LYS A 41 -13.53 -4.59 0.94
C LYS A 41 -14.04 -3.58 -0.08
N GLU A 42 -15.22 -2.98 0.16
CA GLU A 42 -15.80 -2.01 -0.75
C GLU A 42 -14.90 -0.78 -0.95
N GLU A 43 -14.31 -0.28 0.13
CA GLU A 43 -13.39 0.85 0.09
C GLU A 43 -12.11 0.53 -0.67
N LEU A 44 -11.55 -0.65 -0.46
CA LEU A 44 -10.35 -1.11 -1.17
C LEU A 44 -10.59 -1.24 -2.67
N PHE A 45 -11.80 -1.67 -3.07
CA PHE A 45 -12.16 -1.88 -4.47
C PHE A 45 -12.37 -0.58 -5.25
N CYS A 46 -12.68 0.53 -4.59
CA CYS A 46 -13.08 1.76 -5.27
C CYS A 46 -12.18 2.97 -4.98
N ARG A 47 -10.95 2.76 -4.49
CA ARG A 47 -10.03 3.88 -4.23
C ARG A 47 -8.68 3.67 -4.88
N GLY A 48 -8.06 4.81 -5.28
CA GLY A 48 -6.64 4.83 -5.64
C GLY A 48 -5.74 4.78 -4.40
N ALA A 49 -4.49 4.40 -4.57
CA ALA A 49 -3.46 4.52 -3.54
C ALA A 49 -2.98 5.97 -3.37
N GLY A 50 -3.21 6.81 -4.37
CA GLY A 50 -2.87 8.21 -4.39
C GLY A 50 -4.00 9.08 -4.98
N HIS A 51 -3.74 10.38 -5.15
CA HIS A 51 -4.68 11.35 -5.71
C HIS A 51 -4.18 11.96 -7.02
N ASP A 52 -5.10 12.39 -7.89
CA ASP A 52 -4.80 12.93 -9.23
C ASP A 52 -5.06 14.43 -9.39
N GLY A 53 -5.36 15.15 -8.31
CA GLY A 53 -6.01 16.45 -8.46
C GLY A 53 -5.44 17.63 -7.74
N ILE A 54 -4.21 17.60 -7.23
CA ILE A 54 -3.62 18.81 -6.68
C ILE A 54 -2.39 19.17 -7.50
N GLU A 55 -2.27 20.45 -7.89
CA GLU A 55 -1.06 21.08 -8.42
C GLU A 55 0.11 21.00 -7.42
N MET A 56 0.43 19.82 -6.98
CA MET A 56 1.70 19.55 -6.34
C MET A 56 2.66 19.24 -7.48
N ASN A 57 3.51 20.20 -7.79
CA ASN A 57 4.63 20.12 -8.72
C ASN A 57 4.52 19.02 -9.78
N LYS A 58 4.70 19.36 -11.04
CA LYS A 58 4.71 18.54 -12.26
C LYS A 58 5.37 17.15 -12.19
N TYR A 59 5.81 16.72 -11.00
CA TYR A 59 6.58 15.51 -10.70
C TYR A 59 6.02 14.68 -9.55
N ASN A 60 4.95 15.11 -8.87
CA ASN A 60 4.32 14.35 -7.78
C ASN A 60 3.03 13.68 -8.25
N ILE A 61 3.15 12.77 -9.20
CA ILE A 61 2.08 11.84 -9.47
C ILE A 61 2.24 10.73 -8.45
N THR A 62 1.19 10.55 -7.72
CA THR A 62 1.07 9.51 -6.74
C THR A 62 0.86 8.18 -7.46
N HIS A 63 1.53 7.14 -6.98
CA HIS A 63 1.45 5.78 -7.53
C HIS A 63 0.02 5.23 -7.47
N GLN A 64 -0.30 4.26 -8.34
CA GLN A 64 -1.59 3.56 -8.42
C GLN A 64 -2.83 4.47 -8.27
N CYS A 65 -2.81 5.63 -8.95
CA CYS A 65 -3.91 6.58 -8.96
C CYS A 65 -4.97 6.14 -10.00
N PHE A 66 -5.67 5.05 -9.72
CA PHE A 66 -6.72 4.47 -10.55
C PHE A 66 -7.74 3.71 -9.69
N ASP A 67 -8.88 3.34 -10.27
CA ASP A 67 -9.91 2.57 -9.59
C ASP A 67 -9.42 1.19 -9.16
N GLY A 68 -9.43 0.92 -7.86
CA GLY A 68 -8.83 -0.27 -7.26
C GLY A 68 -7.33 -0.17 -7.02
N GLY A 69 -6.71 1.01 -7.23
CA GLY A 69 -5.27 1.20 -7.09
C GLY A 69 -4.76 0.96 -5.67
N LEU A 70 -5.54 1.31 -4.63
CA LEU A 70 -5.18 1.00 -3.24
C LEU A 70 -5.07 -0.51 -3.00
N LEU A 71 -6.00 -1.26 -3.54
CA LEU A 71 -5.98 -2.72 -3.44
C LEU A 71 -4.78 -3.34 -4.16
N ASP A 72 -4.46 -2.83 -5.36
CA ASP A 72 -3.30 -3.29 -6.14
C ASP A 72 -1.99 -2.99 -5.41
N HIS A 73 -1.87 -1.79 -4.85
CA HIS A 73 -0.73 -1.36 -4.04
C HIS A 73 -0.52 -2.29 -2.83
N LEU A 74 -1.54 -2.48 -2.00
CA LEU A 74 -1.47 -3.37 -0.83
C LEU A 74 -1.04 -4.79 -1.22
N TYR A 75 -1.58 -5.33 -2.32
CA TYR A 75 -1.21 -6.65 -2.81
C TYR A 75 0.26 -6.71 -3.23
N ASN A 76 0.74 -5.73 -3.99
CA ASN A 76 2.11 -5.70 -4.48
C ASN A 76 3.10 -5.50 -3.33
N VAL A 77 2.83 -4.58 -2.40
CA VAL A 77 3.65 -4.35 -1.20
C VAL A 77 3.72 -5.62 -0.35
N THR A 78 2.58 -6.28 -0.12
CA THR A 78 2.54 -7.54 0.65
C THR A 78 3.38 -8.63 0.00
N ARG A 79 3.27 -8.80 -1.31
CA ARG A 79 4.08 -9.75 -2.08
C ARG A 79 5.58 -9.45 -1.96
N ASN A 80 5.96 -8.18 -2.11
CA ASN A 80 7.35 -7.75 -2.04
C ASN A 80 7.90 -7.92 -0.62
N ALA A 81 7.17 -7.48 0.41
CA ALA A 81 7.56 -7.62 1.81
C ALA A 81 7.73 -9.10 2.21
N TYR A 82 6.80 -9.97 1.81
CA TYR A 82 6.93 -11.41 2.04
C TYR A 82 8.17 -11.99 1.39
N ASN A 83 8.43 -11.67 0.11
CA ASN A 83 9.58 -12.18 -0.62
C ASN A 83 10.92 -11.68 -0.05
N ILE A 84 10.96 -10.45 0.47
CA ILE A 84 12.13 -9.94 1.20
C ILE A 84 12.25 -10.64 2.56
N GLY A 85 11.16 -10.66 3.34
CA GLY A 85 11.15 -11.17 4.70
C GLY A 85 11.53 -12.64 4.81
N ILE A 86 11.13 -13.49 3.84
CA ILE A 86 11.43 -14.91 3.88
C ILE A 86 12.92 -15.22 3.82
N ASN A 87 13.76 -14.30 3.31
CA ASN A 87 15.22 -14.43 3.34
C ASN A 87 15.81 -14.21 4.73
N TYR A 88 15.05 -13.62 5.66
CA TYR A 88 15.46 -13.29 7.03
C TYR A 88 14.58 -13.99 8.07
N LYS A 89 13.81 -15.01 7.68
CA LYS A 89 12.79 -15.66 8.53
C LYS A 89 13.31 -16.27 9.83
N GLU A 90 14.62 -16.52 9.94
CA GLU A 90 15.23 -17.02 11.17
C GLU A 90 15.51 -15.91 12.20
N ASP A 91 15.50 -14.64 11.76
CA ASP A 91 15.88 -13.48 12.56
C ASP A 91 14.72 -12.51 12.82
N ILE A 92 13.60 -12.66 12.11
CA ILE A 92 12.45 -11.75 12.14
C ILE A 92 11.13 -12.50 12.33
N ASP A 93 10.10 -11.78 12.74
CA ASP A 93 8.74 -12.29 12.80
C ASP A 93 8.01 -12.04 11.46
N ILE A 94 7.89 -13.10 10.65
CA ILE A 94 7.23 -13.02 9.34
C ILE A 94 5.73 -12.73 9.44
N ASP A 95 5.09 -13.08 10.57
CA ASP A 95 3.69 -12.78 10.81
C ASP A 95 3.48 -11.26 10.95
N LEU A 96 4.40 -10.58 11.65
CA LEU A 96 4.40 -9.13 11.77
C LEU A 96 4.68 -8.44 10.44
N VAL A 97 5.59 -8.98 9.61
CA VAL A 97 5.84 -8.45 8.25
C VAL A 97 4.58 -8.53 7.40
N LEU A 98 3.92 -9.69 7.38
CA LEU A 98 2.69 -9.89 6.60
C LEU A 98 1.56 -8.98 7.11
N PHE A 99 1.34 -8.97 8.42
CA PHE A 99 0.32 -8.13 9.04
C PHE A 99 0.51 -6.65 8.72
N GLY A 100 1.74 -6.15 8.92
CA GLY A 100 2.08 -4.77 8.61
C GLY A 100 1.93 -4.45 7.13
N ALA A 101 2.44 -5.28 6.23
CA ALA A 101 2.37 -5.04 4.79
C ALA A 101 0.92 -5.03 4.25
N ILE A 102 0.06 -5.90 4.77
CA ILE A 102 -1.36 -5.96 4.36
C ILE A 102 -2.12 -4.71 4.83
N LEU A 103 -1.78 -4.15 6.00
CA LEU A 103 -2.58 -3.12 6.66
C LEU A 103 -1.92 -1.73 6.71
N HIS A 104 -0.66 -1.55 6.25
CA HIS A 104 0.08 -0.30 6.41
C HIS A 104 -0.70 0.93 5.91
N ASP A 105 -1.40 0.78 4.82
CA ASP A 105 -2.13 1.86 4.14
C ASP A 105 -3.66 1.80 4.30
N ILE A 106 -4.18 0.99 5.23
CA ILE A 106 -5.63 0.85 5.45
C ILE A 106 -6.31 2.20 5.78
N GLY A 107 -5.58 3.14 6.36
CA GLY A 107 -6.06 4.49 6.63
C GLY A 107 -6.44 5.28 5.38
N LYS A 108 -5.85 4.99 4.23
CA LYS A 108 -6.20 5.60 2.95
C LYS A 108 -7.66 5.37 2.55
N THR A 109 -8.29 4.31 3.07
CA THR A 109 -9.73 4.06 2.88
C THR A 109 -10.62 5.17 3.44
N LYS A 110 -10.11 6.02 4.33
CA LYS A 110 -10.84 7.14 4.92
C LYS A 110 -10.46 8.49 4.33
N ILE A 111 -9.23 8.66 3.85
CA ILE A 111 -8.74 9.96 3.39
C ILE A 111 -9.01 10.20 1.89
N PHE A 112 -9.14 9.16 1.09
CA PHE A 112 -9.51 9.30 -0.31
C PHE A 112 -11.00 9.05 -0.50
N ASP A 113 -11.63 9.87 -1.38
CA ASP A 113 -12.98 9.62 -1.83
C ASP A 113 -13.01 8.42 -2.80
N LYS A 114 -14.20 7.89 -3.05
CA LYS A 114 -14.39 6.86 -4.07
C LYS A 114 -13.97 7.39 -5.44
N TRP A 115 -13.34 6.54 -6.23
CA TRP A 115 -12.99 6.86 -7.60
C TRP A 115 -14.21 7.34 -8.40
N ASN A 116 -14.07 8.45 -9.12
CA ASN A 116 -15.13 9.01 -9.91
C ASN A 116 -14.63 9.39 -11.32
N GLU A 117 -14.93 8.54 -12.30
CA GLU A 117 -14.54 8.74 -13.70
C GLU A 117 -15.10 10.02 -14.33
N ASN A 118 -16.21 10.54 -13.81
CA ASN A 118 -16.88 11.73 -14.34
C ASN A 118 -16.41 13.04 -13.69
N SER A 119 -15.48 12.96 -12.73
CA SER A 119 -14.91 14.14 -12.08
C SER A 119 -13.64 14.59 -12.78
N GLU A 120 -13.34 15.89 -12.74
CA GLU A 120 -12.03 16.43 -13.15
C GLU A 120 -10.92 15.84 -12.29
N VAL A 121 -11.20 15.66 -11.00
CA VAL A 121 -10.34 14.98 -10.02
C VAL A 121 -10.98 13.65 -9.69
N LYS A 122 -10.42 12.56 -10.18
CA LYS A 122 -11.01 11.22 -10.08
C LYS A 122 -10.78 10.56 -8.73
N SER A 123 -9.62 10.84 -8.13
CA SER A 123 -9.27 10.44 -6.76
C SER A 123 -9.04 11.69 -5.94
N ASN A 124 -10.03 12.12 -5.16
CA ASN A 124 -10.00 13.35 -4.40
C ASN A 124 -9.70 13.07 -2.93
N LEU A 125 -9.00 14.02 -2.28
CA LEU A 125 -8.79 13.98 -0.84
C LEU A 125 -10.07 14.41 -0.11
N ASN A 126 -10.50 13.61 0.85
CA ASN A 126 -11.60 14.00 1.72
C ASN A 126 -11.12 15.10 2.68
N TYR A 127 -11.71 16.28 2.59
CA TYR A 127 -11.28 17.46 3.36
C TYR A 127 -11.23 17.23 4.89
N LYS A 128 -12.03 16.31 5.42
CA LYS A 128 -12.05 15.97 6.85
C LYS A 128 -10.72 15.41 7.34
N TYR A 129 -9.96 14.84 6.41
CA TYR A 129 -8.72 14.14 6.72
C TYR A 129 -7.46 14.86 6.24
N LEU A 130 -7.60 16.07 5.63
CA LEU A 130 -6.46 16.88 5.21
C LEU A 130 -5.51 17.26 6.36
N LEU A 131 -6.01 17.27 7.59
CA LEU A 131 -5.23 17.57 8.78
C LEU A 131 -4.78 16.33 9.56
N VAL A 132 -5.14 15.15 9.09
CA VAL A 132 -4.87 13.88 9.76
C VAL A 132 -4.22 12.93 8.76
N ASP A 133 -3.02 12.47 9.08
CA ASP A 133 -2.29 11.54 8.22
C ASP A 133 -2.99 10.16 8.15
N HIS A 134 -2.93 9.50 6.97
CA HIS A 134 -3.43 8.14 6.77
C HIS A 134 -2.77 7.14 7.71
N VAL A 135 -1.52 7.35 8.06
CA VAL A 135 -0.76 6.53 9.03
C VAL A 135 -1.47 6.50 10.38
N TYR A 136 -1.81 7.69 10.91
CA TYR A 136 -2.52 7.80 12.18
C TYR A 136 -3.91 7.16 12.13
N ILE A 137 -4.64 7.36 11.02
CA ILE A 137 -5.96 6.77 10.83
C ILE A 137 -5.84 5.24 10.75
N GLY A 138 -4.85 4.74 10.00
CA GLY A 138 -4.57 3.30 9.87
C GLY A 138 -4.24 2.66 11.19
N GLU A 139 -3.35 3.29 11.98
CA GLU A 139 -3.01 2.85 13.34
C GLU A 139 -4.26 2.74 14.21
N LYS A 140 -5.14 3.76 14.21
CA LYS A 140 -6.38 3.76 14.99
C LYS A 140 -7.37 2.68 14.57
N ILE A 141 -7.52 2.46 13.26
CA ILE A 141 -8.35 1.36 12.75
C ILE A 141 -7.83 0.02 13.30
N VAL A 142 -6.54 -0.26 13.12
CA VAL A 142 -5.96 -1.53 13.53
C VAL A 142 -5.97 -1.71 15.05
N GLU A 143 -5.67 -0.65 15.81
CA GLU A 143 -5.74 -0.67 17.27
C GLU A 143 -7.13 -1.06 17.77
N GLU A 144 -8.20 -0.50 17.19
CA GLU A 144 -9.58 -0.82 17.55
C GLU A 144 -9.92 -2.30 17.39
N TYR A 145 -9.40 -2.97 16.34
CA TYR A 145 -9.61 -4.40 16.15
C TYR A 145 -8.75 -5.25 17.10
N LEU A 146 -7.49 -4.87 17.32
CA LEU A 146 -6.60 -5.55 18.24
C LEU A 146 -7.09 -5.44 19.72
N ASP A 147 -7.74 -4.34 20.09
CA ASP A 147 -8.28 -4.12 21.44
C ASP A 147 -9.46 -5.04 21.77
N ARG A 148 -10.09 -5.62 20.77
CA ARG A 148 -11.17 -6.62 20.95
C ARG A 148 -10.63 -8.02 21.21
N GLU A 149 -9.32 -8.21 21.07
CA GLU A 149 -8.64 -9.50 21.15
C GLU A 149 -7.81 -9.61 22.45
N ASN A 150 -7.63 -10.84 22.91
CA ASN A 150 -6.74 -11.13 24.04
C ASN A 150 -5.27 -11.24 23.55
N ILE A 151 -4.70 -10.13 23.15
CA ILE A 151 -3.32 -10.04 22.69
C ILE A 151 -2.44 -9.40 23.77
N SER A 152 -1.17 -9.83 23.90
CA SER A 152 -0.25 -9.17 24.83
C SER A 152 0.03 -7.73 24.38
N GLU A 153 0.11 -6.81 25.33
CA GLU A 153 0.39 -5.41 25.06
C GLU A 153 1.67 -5.22 24.23
N LYS A 154 2.74 -5.92 24.58
CA LYS A 154 4.00 -5.87 23.83
C LYS A 154 3.79 -6.22 22.35
N PHE A 155 3.08 -7.30 22.07
CA PHE A 155 2.87 -7.78 20.70
C PHE A 155 1.93 -6.87 19.92
N LYS A 156 0.89 -6.32 20.58
CA LYS A 156 0.03 -5.28 20.02
C LYS A 156 0.85 -4.07 19.55
N TYR A 157 1.72 -3.55 20.40
CA TYR A 157 2.55 -2.40 20.04
C TYR A 157 3.59 -2.69 18.97
N GLN A 158 4.10 -3.92 18.88
CA GLN A 158 4.96 -4.32 17.76
C GLN A 158 4.19 -4.27 16.42
N ALA A 159 2.96 -4.78 16.38
CA ALA A 159 2.11 -4.72 15.19
C ALA A 159 1.75 -3.28 14.79
N LEU A 160 1.36 -2.45 15.76
CA LEU A 160 1.04 -1.03 15.53
C LEU A 160 2.26 -0.22 15.10
N HIS A 161 3.44 -0.50 15.67
CA HIS A 161 4.68 0.19 15.32
C HIS A 161 5.01 0.08 13.82
N ILE A 162 4.79 -1.07 13.21
CA ILE A 162 5.05 -1.26 11.77
C ILE A 162 4.14 -0.35 10.95
N ILE A 163 2.87 -0.25 11.32
CA ILE A 163 1.89 0.61 10.62
C ILE A 163 2.23 2.08 10.86
N ALA A 164 2.50 2.46 12.10
CA ALA A 164 2.80 3.85 12.49
C ALA A 164 4.08 4.40 11.84
N THR A 165 5.05 3.54 11.50
CA THR A 165 6.38 3.98 11.05
C THR A 165 6.70 3.63 9.59
N HIS A 166 5.76 3.07 8.80
CA HIS A 166 6.08 2.66 7.43
C HIS A 166 6.56 3.83 6.55
N MET A 167 6.04 5.04 6.75
CA MET A 167 6.46 6.27 6.06
C MET A 167 7.64 6.99 6.75
N ASP A 168 7.97 6.65 8.01
CA ASP A 168 9.02 7.34 8.74
C ASP A 168 10.41 6.85 8.31
N THR A 169 11.35 7.77 8.10
CA THR A 169 12.71 7.43 7.69
C THR A 169 13.65 7.14 8.87
N LEU A 170 13.32 7.57 10.10
CA LEU A 170 14.27 7.59 11.22
C LEU A 170 13.85 6.77 12.44
N ASN A 171 12.57 6.51 12.65
CA ASN A 171 12.06 5.97 13.91
C ASN A 171 11.68 4.49 13.86
N LYS A 172 12.11 3.76 12.84
CA LYS A 172 11.91 2.32 12.77
C LYS A 172 12.87 1.60 13.73
N HIS A 173 12.30 0.91 14.70
CA HIS A 173 13.07 0.17 15.71
C HIS A 173 13.00 -1.35 15.55
N MET A 174 12.38 -1.83 14.46
CA MET A 174 12.18 -3.24 14.17
C MET A 174 12.55 -3.54 12.71
N ALA A 175 13.19 -4.67 12.47
CA ALA A 175 13.55 -5.10 11.11
C ALA A 175 12.32 -5.27 10.21
N GLU A 176 11.22 -5.77 10.77
CA GLU A 176 9.93 -5.94 10.10
C GLU A 176 9.38 -4.60 9.56
N ALA A 177 9.52 -3.51 10.34
CA ALA A 177 9.11 -2.17 9.92
C ALA A 177 9.94 -1.65 8.74
N TYR A 178 11.24 -1.94 8.70
CA TYR A 178 12.08 -1.61 7.55
C TYR A 178 11.68 -2.39 6.31
N ILE A 179 11.40 -3.69 6.44
CA ILE A 179 11.00 -4.54 5.31
C ILE A 179 9.71 -4.02 4.69
N VAL A 180 8.70 -3.71 5.50
CA VAL A 180 7.42 -3.17 5.02
C VAL A 180 7.62 -1.81 4.35
N SER A 181 8.33 -0.89 4.98
CA SER A 181 8.58 0.44 4.43
C SER A 181 9.36 0.42 3.10
N TYR A 182 10.38 -0.43 2.97
CA TYR A 182 11.09 -0.54 1.70
C TYR A 182 10.28 -1.25 0.63
N ALA A 183 9.45 -2.22 0.99
CA ALA A 183 8.53 -2.86 0.05
C ALA A 183 7.50 -1.87 -0.51
N ASP A 184 6.97 -0.99 0.35
CA ASP A 184 6.09 0.13 0.00
C ASP A 184 6.80 1.11 -0.95
N SER A 185 7.97 1.61 -0.57
CA SER A 185 8.76 2.53 -1.40
C SER A 185 9.11 1.93 -2.77
N ILE A 186 9.50 0.65 -2.81
CA ILE A 186 9.82 -0.04 -4.08
C ILE A 186 8.59 -0.09 -4.98
N ASP A 187 7.41 -0.47 -4.44
CA ASP A 187 6.19 -0.54 -5.25
C ASP A 187 5.80 0.84 -5.79
N ALA A 188 5.80 1.86 -4.93
CA ALA A 188 5.48 3.24 -5.31
C ALA A 188 6.44 3.78 -6.40
N ASP A 189 7.74 3.62 -6.23
CA ASP A 189 8.75 4.14 -7.15
C ASP A 189 8.73 3.42 -8.50
N VAL A 190 8.63 2.08 -8.47
CA VAL A 190 8.57 1.27 -9.69
C VAL A 190 7.29 1.57 -10.47
N GLU A 191 6.15 1.64 -9.79
CA GLU A 191 4.87 1.93 -10.42
C GLU A 191 4.86 3.34 -11.03
N ASN A 192 5.40 4.33 -10.34
CA ASN A 192 5.55 5.68 -10.88
C ASN A 192 6.36 5.70 -12.19
N ILE A 193 7.43 4.91 -12.29
CA ILE A 193 8.25 4.86 -13.50
C ILE A 193 7.55 4.09 -14.62
N ILE A 194 6.86 2.98 -14.31
CA ILE A 194 6.19 2.15 -15.32
C ILE A 194 4.96 2.85 -15.88
N SER A 195 4.16 3.48 -15.02
CA SER A 195 2.88 4.08 -15.39
C SER A 195 3.01 5.43 -16.07
N TYR A 196 4.16 6.10 -15.94
CA TYR A 196 4.40 7.35 -16.65
C TYR A 196 4.72 7.09 -18.12
N PRO A 197 4.15 7.88 -19.05
CA PRO A 197 4.65 7.92 -20.40
C PRO A 197 6.12 8.34 -20.34
N ARG A 198 7.00 7.41 -20.63
CA ARG A 198 8.47 7.58 -20.54
C ARG A 198 8.98 8.84 -21.25
N ASN A 199 8.20 9.37 -22.19
CA ASN A 199 8.51 10.57 -22.97
C ASN A 199 8.31 11.89 -22.20
N GLU A 200 7.59 11.87 -21.08
CA GLU A 200 7.24 13.09 -20.33
C GLU A 200 8.14 13.32 -19.10
N ILE A 201 8.77 12.26 -18.58
CA ILE A 201 9.55 12.35 -17.33
C ILE A 201 10.86 13.09 -17.52
N ASN A 202 11.61 12.82 -18.56
CA ASN A 202 12.84 13.52 -18.93
C ASN A 202 13.34 13.03 -20.30
N PRO A 203 13.42 13.89 -21.33
CA PRO A 203 13.98 13.51 -22.64
C PRO A 203 15.42 12.98 -22.57
N LEU A 204 16.19 13.37 -21.56
CA LEU A 204 17.55 12.85 -21.33
C LEU A 204 17.53 11.43 -20.77
N TYR A 205 16.52 11.08 -19.95
CA TYR A 205 16.40 9.74 -19.38
C TYR A 205 16.18 8.70 -20.49
N ASN A 206 15.28 8.99 -21.43
CA ASN A 206 15.05 8.13 -22.59
C ASN A 206 16.30 7.93 -23.46
N LYS A 207 17.11 8.97 -23.62
CA LYS A 207 18.31 8.92 -24.42
C LYS A 207 19.40 8.01 -23.83
N TYR A 208 19.50 7.93 -22.50
CA TYR A 208 20.62 7.25 -21.83
C TYR A 208 20.27 5.91 -21.23
N TYR A 209 19.03 5.67 -20.84
CA TYR A 209 18.63 4.50 -20.08
C TYR A 209 17.74 3.51 -20.84
N TYR A 210 17.01 3.98 -21.85
CA TYR A 210 16.21 3.11 -22.69
C TYR A 210 16.77 3.11 -24.10
N LYS A 211 17.32 1.98 -24.53
CA LYS A 211 17.66 1.77 -25.96
C LYS A 211 16.36 1.95 -26.74
N SER A 212 16.42 2.74 -27.82
CA SER A 212 15.35 2.81 -28.80
C SER A 212 14.96 1.39 -29.19
N GLU A 213 13.66 1.12 -29.33
CA GLU A 213 13.16 -0.18 -29.83
C GLU A 213 13.64 -0.51 -31.25
N ASN A 214 14.44 0.37 -31.82
CA ASN A 214 15.01 0.18 -33.14
C ASN A 214 16.49 -0.17 -33.01
N PRO A 215 16.88 -1.47 -33.17
CA PRO A 215 18.28 -1.90 -33.11
C PRO A 215 19.13 -1.38 -34.26
N ASN A 216 18.54 -0.61 -35.20
CA ASN A 216 19.19 -0.11 -36.42
C ASN A 216 19.36 1.42 -36.46
N THR A 217 19.24 2.16 -35.36
CA THR A 217 19.55 3.59 -35.30
C THR A 217 20.61 3.90 -34.25
#